data_38eaf2ce2fd7bb6bb73ecb809df83405
#
_entry.id   38eaf2ce2fd7bb6bb73ecb809df83405
#
_cell.length_a   1.000
_cell.length_b   1.000
_cell.length_c   1.000
_cell.angle_alpha   90.00
_cell.angle_beta   90.00
_cell.angle_gamma   90.00
#
_symmetry.space_group_name_H-M   'P 1'
#
loop_
_entity.id
_entity.type
_entity.pdbx_description
1 polymer ?
#
loop_
_entity_poly.entity_id
_entity_poly.type
_entity_poly.pdbx_seq_one_letter_code
_entity_poly.pdbx_strand_id
1 'polypeptide(L)'
;VVHRLNLSDSVLVFDQHRIFLAGTGRESGTPLESFARRIPEFRLALPEKKLCAEVDRPEDALLLAEAGIDIVQCEKFPCSVLADTVRALRAARPDLLILAAGGINGDNASDYAATGADELVTTWPYFGKPADIKVRMSAL
;
A
#
# COMPACT_ATOMS: atom_id res chain seq x y z
N VAL A 1 0.18 -8.96 10.81
CA VAL A 1 -0.69 -8.29 9.88
C VAL A 1 -1.19 -9.25 8.87
N VAL A 2 -2.36 -9.01 8.48
CA VAL A 2 -3.10 -9.94 7.66
C VAL A 2 -3.49 -9.25 6.37
N HIS A 3 -3.08 -9.83 5.26
CA HIS A 3 -3.65 -9.48 3.97
C HIS A 3 -5.18 -9.58 4.07
N ARG A 4 -5.92 -8.65 3.47
CA ARG A 4 -7.39 -8.70 3.46
C ARG A 4 -7.86 -10.06 2.93
N LEU A 5 -8.83 -10.65 3.60
CA LEU A 5 -9.32 -12.00 3.30
C LEU A 5 -10.20 -12.02 2.04
N ASN A 6 -10.86 -10.90 1.73
CA ASN A 6 -11.75 -10.78 0.58
C ASN A 6 -11.96 -9.29 0.19
N LEU A 7 -12.76 -9.05 -0.85
CA LEU A 7 -13.06 -7.71 -1.35
C LEU A 7 -13.87 -6.85 -0.38
N SER A 8 -14.44 -7.44 0.66
CA SER A 8 -15.27 -6.73 1.64
C SER A 8 -14.52 -6.24 2.87
N ASP A 9 -13.23 -6.56 3.04
CA ASP A 9 -12.46 -6.14 4.22
C ASP A 9 -12.08 -4.67 4.18
N SER A 10 -11.16 -4.28 3.33
CA SER A 10 -10.75 -2.90 3.10
C SER A 10 -10.97 -2.50 1.65
N VAL A 11 -11.08 -1.22 1.39
CA VAL A 11 -11.16 -0.70 0.03
C VAL A 11 -9.75 -0.39 -0.44
N LEU A 12 -9.31 -1.04 -1.51
CA LEU A 12 -8.02 -0.79 -2.16
C LEU A 12 -8.25 -0.17 -3.54
N VAL A 13 -7.69 1.01 -3.75
CA VAL A 13 -7.87 1.82 -4.96
C VAL A 13 -6.55 1.90 -5.72
N PHE A 14 -6.57 1.41 -6.95
CA PHE A 14 -5.48 1.50 -7.92
C PHE A 14 -5.74 2.60 -8.96
N ASP A 15 -4.77 2.90 -9.81
CA ASP A 15 -4.87 3.89 -10.87
C ASP A 15 -6.08 3.68 -11.76
N GLN A 16 -6.28 2.44 -12.22
CA GLN A 16 -7.39 2.09 -13.10
C GLN A 16 -8.76 2.38 -12.46
N HIS A 17 -8.90 2.28 -11.14
CA HIS A 17 -10.15 2.63 -10.45
C HIS A 17 -10.36 4.14 -10.44
N ARG A 18 -9.30 4.93 -10.30
CA ARG A 18 -9.37 6.40 -10.27
C ARG A 18 -9.77 7.00 -11.62
N ILE A 19 -9.41 6.35 -12.73
CA ILE A 19 -9.81 6.77 -14.08
C ILE A 19 -11.34 6.85 -14.20
N PHE A 20 -12.07 5.89 -13.65
CA PHE A 20 -13.54 5.90 -13.67
C PHE A 20 -14.15 7.03 -12.83
N LEU A 21 -13.46 7.48 -11.79
CA LEU A 21 -13.91 8.61 -10.98
C LEU A 21 -13.76 9.95 -11.72
N ALA A 22 -12.70 10.10 -12.50
CA ALA A 22 -12.45 11.30 -13.31
C ALA A 22 -13.37 11.38 -14.55
N GLY A 23 -13.85 10.24 -15.07
CA GLY A 23 -14.64 10.15 -16.31
C GLY A 23 -16.04 10.73 -16.26
N THR A 24 -16.51 11.25 -15.13
CA THR A 24 -17.85 11.87 -15.02
C THR A 24 -17.93 13.30 -15.54
N GLY A 25 -16.86 13.82 -16.16
CA GLY A 25 -16.86 15.01 -17.02
C GLY A 25 -17.13 16.37 -16.34
N ARG A 26 -17.20 16.44 -15.02
CA ARG A 26 -17.52 17.66 -14.25
C ARG A 26 -16.39 18.20 -13.38
N GLU A 27 -15.28 17.48 -13.26
CA GLU A 27 -14.18 17.88 -12.38
C GLU A 27 -12.91 18.16 -13.17
N SER A 28 -12.29 19.31 -12.92
CA SER A 28 -10.94 19.63 -13.37
C SER A 28 -9.91 18.96 -12.44
N GLY A 29 -8.82 18.44 -13.00
CA GLY A 29 -7.71 17.83 -12.27
C GLY A 29 -7.40 16.39 -12.69
N THR A 30 -6.37 15.83 -12.08
CA THR A 30 -5.96 14.44 -12.32
C THR A 30 -6.96 13.47 -11.69
N PRO A 31 -6.98 12.18 -12.14
CA PRO A 31 -7.77 11.14 -11.48
C PRO A 31 -7.46 10.99 -9.99
N LEU A 32 -6.19 11.19 -9.58
CA LEU A 32 -5.79 11.14 -8.19
C LEU A 32 -6.39 12.31 -7.37
N GLU A 33 -6.32 13.53 -7.89
CA GLU A 33 -6.91 14.70 -7.22
C GLU A 33 -8.43 14.57 -7.09
N SER A 34 -9.09 14.03 -8.11
CA SER A 34 -10.52 13.76 -8.08
C SER A 34 -10.85 12.71 -6.99
N PHE A 35 -10.05 11.66 -6.86
CA PHE A 35 -10.18 10.68 -5.79
C PHE A 35 -9.94 11.33 -4.42
N ALA A 36 -8.86 12.10 -4.26
CA ALA A 36 -8.50 12.75 -3.01
C ALA A 36 -9.65 13.65 -2.48
N ARG A 37 -10.26 14.45 -3.36
CA ARG A 37 -11.42 15.29 -3.00
C ARG A 37 -12.63 14.49 -2.52
N ARG A 38 -12.79 13.24 -2.98
CA ARG A 38 -13.92 12.37 -2.64
C ARG A 38 -13.68 11.43 -1.45
N ILE A 39 -12.48 11.43 -0.86
CA ILE A 39 -12.19 10.60 0.31
C ILE A 39 -13.21 10.83 1.45
N PRO A 40 -13.61 12.06 1.81
CA PRO A 40 -14.64 12.27 2.85
C PRO A 40 -15.99 11.64 2.49
N GLU A 41 -16.39 11.66 1.23
CA GLU A 41 -17.61 11.00 0.74
C GLU A 41 -17.54 9.48 0.92
N PHE A 42 -16.42 8.86 0.53
CA PHE A 42 -16.21 7.43 0.71
C PHE A 42 -16.19 7.02 2.19
N ARG A 43 -15.58 7.81 3.04
CA ARG A 43 -15.57 7.56 4.50
C ARG A 43 -16.98 7.61 5.09
N LEU A 44 -17.82 8.53 4.64
CA LEU A 44 -19.21 8.62 5.07
C LEU A 44 -20.04 7.42 4.59
N ALA A 45 -19.81 6.98 3.36
CA ALA A 45 -20.51 5.83 2.77
C ALA A 45 -20.04 4.47 3.34
N LEU A 46 -18.79 4.40 3.80
CA LEU A 46 -18.13 3.17 4.26
C LEU A 46 -17.43 3.39 5.62
N PRO A 47 -18.18 3.74 6.69
CA PRO A 47 -17.58 4.20 7.95
C PRO A 47 -16.74 3.13 8.67
N GLU A 48 -17.00 1.85 8.43
CA GLU A 48 -16.29 0.73 9.04
C GLU A 48 -15.12 0.22 8.19
N LYS A 49 -14.88 0.81 7.01
CA LYS A 49 -13.85 0.34 6.08
C LYS A 49 -12.64 1.26 6.06
N LYS A 50 -11.45 0.66 6.06
CA LYS A 50 -10.21 1.37 5.77
C LYS A 50 -10.11 1.62 4.28
N LEU A 51 -9.75 2.87 3.91
CA LEU A 51 -9.44 3.26 2.54
C LEU A 51 -7.93 3.18 2.32
N CYS A 52 -7.53 2.38 1.36
CA CYS A 52 -6.15 2.23 0.91
C CYS A 52 -6.05 2.68 -0.55
N ALA A 53 -4.99 3.40 -0.90
CA ALA A 53 -4.67 3.67 -2.31
C ALA A 53 -3.20 3.42 -2.60
N GLU A 54 -2.96 2.87 -3.79
CA GLU A 54 -1.62 2.65 -4.32
C GLU A 54 -1.13 3.91 -5.02
N VAL A 55 0.13 4.27 -4.81
CA VAL A 55 0.81 5.39 -5.46
C VAL A 55 2.24 4.99 -5.82
N ASP A 56 2.79 5.62 -6.86
CA ASP A 56 4.15 5.39 -7.35
C ASP A 56 5.06 6.63 -7.21
N ARG A 57 4.54 7.72 -6.60
CA ARG A 57 5.29 8.96 -6.37
C ARG A 57 5.09 9.51 -4.95
N PRO A 58 6.16 10.08 -4.33
CA PRO A 58 6.08 10.66 -2.98
C PRO A 58 5.03 11.76 -2.83
N GLU A 59 4.91 12.65 -3.83
CA GLU A 59 3.96 13.76 -3.82
C GLU A 59 2.51 13.27 -3.82
N ASP A 60 2.22 12.15 -4.48
CA ASP A 60 0.90 11.53 -4.50
C ASP A 60 0.55 10.91 -3.13
N ALA A 61 1.54 10.33 -2.46
CA ALA A 61 1.38 9.83 -1.09
C ALA A 61 1.02 10.96 -0.11
N LEU A 62 1.70 12.09 -0.20
CA LEU A 62 1.44 13.26 0.63
C LEU A 62 0.06 13.87 0.36
N LEU A 63 -0.32 14.01 -0.91
CA LEU A 63 -1.66 14.48 -1.31
C LEU A 63 -2.77 13.63 -0.68
N LEU A 64 -2.63 12.30 -0.73
CA LEU A 64 -3.62 11.40 -0.15
C LEU A 64 -3.62 11.45 1.38
N ALA A 65 -2.46 11.59 2.01
CA ALA A 65 -2.36 11.77 3.46
C ALA A 65 -3.10 13.02 3.93
N GLU A 66 -2.91 14.16 3.25
CA GLU A 66 -3.62 15.41 3.52
C GLU A 66 -5.13 15.29 3.29
N ALA A 67 -5.55 14.53 2.28
CA ALA A 67 -6.95 14.25 2.00
C ALA A 67 -7.63 13.31 3.02
N GLY A 68 -6.87 12.70 3.94
CA GLY A 68 -7.41 11.91 5.03
C GLY A 68 -7.58 10.42 4.73
N ILE A 69 -6.78 9.86 3.81
CA ILE A 69 -6.75 8.42 3.58
C ILE A 69 -6.28 7.66 4.83
N ASP A 70 -6.67 6.40 4.98
CA ASP A 70 -6.23 5.56 6.11
C ASP A 70 -4.93 4.83 5.86
N ILE A 71 -4.69 4.44 4.61
CA ILE A 71 -3.55 3.61 4.21
C ILE A 71 -3.01 4.10 2.87
N VAL A 72 -1.70 4.26 2.76
CA VAL A 72 -1.00 4.51 1.49
C VAL A 72 -0.11 3.31 1.18
N GLN A 73 -0.26 2.74 -0.01
CA GLN A 73 0.60 1.69 -0.53
C GLN A 73 1.58 2.28 -1.53
N CYS A 74 2.86 2.35 -1.15
CA CYS A 74 3.95 2.85 -1.98
C CYS A 74 4.45 1.73 -2.90
N GLU A 75 4.16 1.84 -4.19
CA GLU A 75 4.48 0.82 -5.20
C GLU A 75 5.83 1.09 -5.84
N LYS A 76 6.76 0.13 -5.72
CA LYS A 76 8.09 0.15 -6.35
C LYS A 76 8.98 1.35 -5.98
N PHE A 77 8.78 1.95 -4.83
CA PHE A 77 9.69 2.99 -4.37
C PHE A 77 11.07 2.39 -4.08
N PRO A 78 12.18 3.02 -4.53
CA PRO A 78 13.50 2.71 -4.00
C PRO A 78 13.54 2.93 -2.48
N CYS A 79 14.29 2.11 -1.73
CA CYS A 79 14.31 2.18 -0.26
C CYS A 79 14.67 3.57 0.27
N SER A 80 15.61 4.29 -0.36
CA SER A 80 15.97 5.66 0.03
C SER A 80 14.79 6.63 -0.13
N VAL A 81 14.10 6.58 -1.27
CA VAL A 81 12.91 7.40 -1.54
C VAL A 81 11.79 7.06 -0.58
N LEU A 82 11.57 5.77 -0.32
CA LEU A 82 10.55 5.32 0.62
C LEU A 82 10.83 5.82 2.04
N ALA A 83 12.08 5.72 2.52
CA ALA A 83 12.45 6.21 3.86
C ALA A 83 12.21 7.71 4.02
N ASP A 84 12.53 8.52 3.00
CA ASP A 84 12.27 9.95 3.01
C ASP A 84 10.76 10.24 3.00
N THR A 85 10.01 9.50 2.18
CA THR A 85 8.54 9.60 2.11
C THR A 85 7.90 9.21 3.43
N VAL A 86 8.33 8.12 4.05
CA VAL A 86 7.82 7.67 5.37
C VAL A 86 8.03 8.76 6.41
N ARG A 87 9.21 9.38 6.47
CA ARG A 87 9.48 10.49 7.42
C ARG A 87 8.54 11.67 7.19
N ALA A 88 8.32 12.07 5.94
CA ALA A 88 7.41 13.16 5.61
C ALA A 88 5.95 12.83 5.98
N LEU A 89 5.50 11.62 5.66
CA LEU A 89 4.15 11.14 5.99
C LEU A 89 3.93 11.06 7.50
N ARG A 90 4.90 10.56 8.26
CA ARG A 90 4.82 10.52 9.74
C ARG A 90 4.75 11.90 10.37
N ALA A 91 5.45 12.89 9.80
CA ALA A 91 5.38 14.27 10.27
C ALA A 91 4.00 14.90 10.02
N ALA A 92 3.37 14.58 8.89
CA ALA A 92 2.05 15.09 8.52
C ALA A 92 0.89 14.31 9.18
N ARG A 93 0.98 12.99 9.21
CA ARG A 93 -0.05 12.05 9.67
C ARG A 93 0.57 10.87 10.44
N PRO A 94 0.79 11.01 11.76
CA PRO A 94 1.41 9.93 12.57
C PRO A 94 0.63 8.62 12.60
N ASP A 95 -0.68 8.68 12.42
CA ASP A 95 -1.64 7.56 12.44
C ASP A 95 -1.80 6.85 11.08
N LEU A 96 -1.23 7.40 10.00
CA LEU A 96 -1.31 6.83 8.67
C LEU A 96 -0.58 5.50 8.59
N LEU A 97 -1.23 4.47 8.05
CA LEU A 97 -0.55 3.21 7.72
C LEU A 97 0.15 3.33 6.37
N ILE A 98 1.42 2.95 6.34
CA ILE A 98 2.29 3.05 5.16
C ILE A 98 2.75 1.66 4.78
N LEU A 99 2.34 1.21 3.60
CA LEU A 99 2.69 -0.08 3.04
C LEU A 99 3.75 0.10 1.95
N ALA A 100 4.74 -0.77 1.95
CA ALA A 100 5.69 -0.90 0.83
C ALA A 100 5.29 -2.10 -0.04
N ALA A 101 5.21 -1.90 -1.35
CA ALA A 101 4.84 -2.91 -2.32
C ALA A 101 5.71 -2.86 -3.58
N GLY A 102 5.65 -3.92 -4.36
CA GLY A 102 6.31 -3.99 -5.68
C GLY A 102 7.74 -4.52 -5.64
N GLY A 103 7.92 -5.78 -6.02
CA GLY A 103 9.23 -6.42 -6.17
C GLY A 103 9.93 -6.80 -4.86
N ILE A 104 9.23 -6.77 -3.73
CA ILE A 104 9.78 -7.16 -2.43
C ILE A 104 9.90 -8.69 -2.37
N ASN A 105 11.05 -9.18 -1.94
CA ASN A 105 11.39 -10.60 -1.86
C ASN A 105 12.34 -10.88 -0.68
N GLY A 106 12.80 -12.12 -0.52
CA GLY A 106 13.67 -12.52 0.61
C GLY A 106 15.02 -11.82 0.65
N ASP A 107 15.52 -11.33 -0.48
CA ASP A 107 16.85 -10.71 -0.55
C ASP A 107 16.82 -9.22 -0.15
N ASN A 108 15.67 -8.54 -0.36
CA ASN A 108 15.54 -7.10 -0.12
C ASN A 108 14.54 -6.71 0.98
N ALA A 109 13.81 -7.65 1.56
CA ALA A 109 12.81 -7.38 2.57
C ALA A 109 13.36 -6.66 3.81
N SER A 110 14.61 -6.97 4.22
CA SER A 110 15.26 -6.29 5.35
C SER A 110 15.50 -4.81 5.07
N ASP A 111 15.88 -4.46 3.85
CA ASP A 111 16.13 -3.07 3.45
C ASP A 111 14.83 -2.27 3.42
N TYR A 112 13.76 -2.88 2.89
CA TYR A 112 12.43 -2.27 2.92
C TYR A 112 11.89 -2.11 4.35
N ALA A 113 12.09 -3.10 5.23
CA ALA A 113 11.70 -3.00 6.64
C ALA A 113 12.45 -1.85 7.37
N ALA A 114 13.71 -1.62 7.03
CA ALA A 114 14.51 -0.54 7.60
C ALA A 114 14.03 0.88 7.20
N THR A 115 13.16 1.02 6.19
CA THR A 115 12.61 2.32 5.76
C THR A 115 11.62 2.92 6.75
N GLY A 116 11.06 2.10 7.67
CA GLY A 116 10.03 2.51 8.62
C GLY A 116 8.60 2.37 8.10
N ALA A 117 8.39 1.72 6.95
CA ALA A 117 7.06 1.30 6.52
C ALA A 117 6.46 0.31 7.53
N ASP A 118 5.13 0.37 7.72
CA ASP A 118 4.43 -0.49 8.69
C ASP A 118 4.31 -1.92 8.21
N GLU A 119 4.17 -2.12 6.90
CA GLU A 119 3.95 -3.43 6.30
C GLU A 119 4.67 -3.57 4.95
N LEU A 120 5.08 -4.79 4.65
CA LEU A 120 5.62 -5.18 3.36
C LEU A 120 4.62 -6.06 2.61
N VAL A 121 4.21 -5.63 1.42
CA VAL A 121 3.29 -6.37 0.56
C VAL A 121 4.09 -7.13 -0.49
N THR A 122 4.03 -8.44 -0.46
CA THR A 122 4.80 -9.29 -1.37
C THR A 122 4.05 -10.55 -1.77
N THR A 123 4.24 -10.99 -3.00
CA THR A 123 3.77 -12.28 -3.51
C THR A 123 4.87 -13.35 -3.48
N TRP A 124 6.08 -12.98 -3.05
CA TRP A 124 7.25 -13.86 -3.10
C TRP A 124 7.04 -15.24 -2.46
N PRO A 125 6.37 -15.40 -1.29
CA PRO A 125 6.13 -16.71 -0.69
C PRO A 125 5.33 -17.67 -1.58
N TYR A 126 4.46 -17.16 -2.44
CA TYR A 126 3.65 -17.97 -3.36
C TYR A 126 4.47 -18.56 -4.53
N PHE A 127 5.62 -17.96 -4.81
CA PHE A 127 6.53 -18.41 -5.89
C PHE A 127 7.82 -19.04 -5.33
N GLY A 128 7.89 -19.23 -4.02
CA GLY A 128 9.01 -19.87 -3.36
C GLY A 128 9.16 -21.34 -3.77
N LYS A 129 10.41 -21.80 -3.86
CA LYS A 129 10.66 -23.23 -4.08
C LYS A 129 10.19 -24.02 -2.85
N PRO A 130 9.58 -25.22 -3.02
CA PRO A 130 9.26 -26.10 -1.93
C PRO A 130 10.51 -26.44 -1.10
N ALA A 131 10.35 -26.53 0.22
CA ALA A 131 11.44 -27.00 1.07
C ALA A 131 11.72 -28.49 0.78
N ASP A 132 12.96 -28.83 0.45
CA ASP A 132 13.40 -30.21 0.25
C ASP A 132 13.75 -30.84 1.62
N ILE A 133 12.75 -31.42 2.27
CA ILE A 133 12.91 -32.05 3.59
C ILE A 133 13.28 -33.52 3.38
N LYS A 134 14.47 -33.90 3.86
CA LYS A 134 14.96 -35.30 3.83
C LYS A 134 14.90 -35.92 5.23
N VAL A 135 14.30 -37.10 5.29
CA VAL A 135 14.32 -37.93 6.49
C VAL A 135 15.46 -38.96 6.35
N ARG A 136 16.32 -39.06 7.38
CA ARG A 136 17.32 -40.11 7.51
C ARG A 136 16.93 -41.00 8.67
N MET A 137 16.86 -42.29 8.41
CA MET A 137 16.66 -43.31 9.44
C MET A 137 17.89 -44.16 9.54
N SER A 138 18.35 -44.48 10.75
CA SER A 138 19.42 -45.46 11.03
C SER A 138 18.92 -46.49 12.04
N ALA A 139 19.34 -47.74 11.89
CA ALA A 139 19.14 -48.75 12.94
C ALA A 139 19.99 -48.39 14.18
N LEU A 140 19.45 -48.64 15.36
CA LEU A 140 20.16 -48.52 16.65
C LEU A 140 21.19 -49.62 16.79
#